data_68aeb784cf8d59636ed74d1bcb378504
#
_entry.id   68aeb784cf8d59636ed74d1bcb378504
#
_cell.length_a   1.000
_cell.length_b   1.000
_cell.length_c   1.000
_cell.angle_alpha   90.00
_cell.angle_beta   90.00
_cell.angle_gamma   90.00
#
_symmetry.space_group_name_H-M   'P 1'
#
loop_
_entity.id
_entity.type
_entity.pdbx_description
1 polymer ?
#
loop_
_entity_poly.entity_id
_entity_poly.type
_entity_poly.pdbx_seq_one_letter_code
_entity_poly.pdbx_strand_id
1 'polypeptide(L)'
;MRDPVPDIREIITDRKEAGGLPSSTFLNLAPEKQEKLLSAAVRGFTERPYNEASINRIVREAGIPRGSFYMYFRDKEDLFHYLMEESINEMLMVFEEVLRSQGGDIFAALPAMYDHLQSRRSADRSLGGMGMMSAIVNRNDGLQKGGLLEFLDPDHILKRMEGCVNPDLLDLREPEDLNCILRMLIVLIVPIMYNGIRPETDPEDREKLERALEILRRGMGAKTHPAQRS
;
A
#
# COMPACT_ATOMS: atom_id res chain seq x y z
N MET A 1 -3.18 -22.64 29.61
CA MET A 1 -2.37 -21.45 29.31
C MET A 1 -2.51 -21.28 27.80
N ARG A 2 -3.14 -20.22 27.30
CA ARG A 2 -3.19 -19.96 25.84
C ARG A 2 -1.87 -19.28 25.49
N ASP A 3 -1.18 -19.80 24.47
CA ASP A 3 0.01 -19.16 23.94
C ASP A 3 -0.32 -17.70 23.58
N PRO A 4 0.59 -16.76 23.83
CA PRO A 4 0.38 -15.37 23.42
C PRO A 4 0.12 -15.35 21.91
N VAL A 5 -0.95 -14.69 21.50
CA VAL A 5 -1.25 -14.48 20.07
C VAL A 5 -0.13 -13.60 19.54
N PRO A 6 0.62 -14.03 18.50
CA PRO A 6 1.73 -13.25 17.95
C PRO A 6 1.23 -11.89 17.47
N ASP A 7 2.05 -10.85 17.63
CA ASP A 7 1.77 -9.53 17.06
C ASP A 7 1.71 -9.68 15.53
N ILE A 8 0.80 -8.94 14.91
CA ILE A 8 0.66 -8.91 13.45
C ILE A 8 1.99 -8.58 12.74
N ARG A 9 2.89 -7.85 13.40
CA ARG A 9 4.24 -7.56 12.91
C ARG A 9 5.13 -8.80 12.83
N GLU A 10 5.10 -9.66 13.84
CA GLU A 10 5.86 -10.92 13.84
C GLU A 10 5.38 -11.82 12.70
N ILE A 11 4.06 -11.86 12.49
CA ILE A 11 3.41 -12.58 11.40
C ILE A 11 3.92 -12.11 10.04
N ILE A 12 4.01 -10.80 9.83
CA ILE A 12 4.43 -10.20 8.56
C ILE A 12 5.90 -10.50 8.26
N THR A 13 6.78 -10.39 9.26
CA THR A 13 8.23 -10.58 9.08
C THR A 13 8.57 -12.01 8.70
N ASP A 14 7.93 -13.00 9.35
CA ASP A 14 8.19 -14.43 9.10
C ASP A 14 7.84 -14.86 7.67
N ARG A 15 6.93 -14.14 7.00
CA ARG A 15 6.48 -14.48 5.65
C ARG A 15 7.23 -13.85 4.50
N LYS A 16 7.86 -12.71 4.68
CA LYS A 16 8.79 -12.19 3.66
C LYS A 16 9.88 -13.21 3.31
N GLU A 17 10.25 -14.04 4.27
CA GLU A 17 11.23 -15.10 4.07
C GLU A 17 10.63 -16.38 3.45
N ALA A 18 9.31 -16.58 3.52
CA ALA A 18 8.65 -17.85 3.16
C ALA A 18 7.99 -17.87 1.76
N GLY A 19 7.92 -16.75 1.03
CA GLY A 19 7.43 -16.67 -0.36
C GLY A 19 5.99 -17.17 -0.55
N GLY A 20 5.03 -16.65 0.25
CA GLY A 20 3.63 -17.07 0.20
C GLY A 20 2.87 -16.43 -0.97
N LEU A 21 2.77 -17.11 -2.09
CA LEU A 21 1.82 -16.79 -3.17
C LEU A 21 0.58 -17.68 -3.01
N PRO A 22 -0.62 -17.23 -3.48
CA PRO A 22 -1.75 -18.12 -3.58
C PRO A 22 -1.41 -19.29 -4.50
N SER A 23 -2.01 -20.45 -4.24
CA SER A 23 -1.72 -21.64 -5.05
C SER A 23 -2.13 -21.44 -6.51
N SER A 24 -1.49 -22.18 -7.42
CA SER A 24 -1.91 -22.23 -8.84
C SER A 24 -3.39 -22.64 -8.98
N THR A 25 -3.91 -23.43 -8.06
CA THR A 25 -5.33 -23.82 -8.01
C THR A 25 -6.22 -22.61 -7.81
N PHE A 26 -5.84 -21.64 -6.96
CA PHE A 26 -6.58 -20.40 -6.79
C PHE A 26 -6.52 -19.53 -8.05
N LEU A 27 -5.31 -19.35 -8.62
CA LEU A 27 -5.12 -18.51 -9.80
C LEU A 27 -5.90 -19.05 -11.02
N ASN A 28 -6.14 -20.37 -11.09
CA ASN A 28 -6.91 -21.01 -12.15
C ASN A 28 -8.41 -21.14 -11.84
N LEU A 29 -8.90 -20.59 -10.73
CA LEU A 29 -10.35 -20.54 -10.46
C LEU A 29 -11.07 -19.63 -11.44
N ALA A 30 -12.32 -19.95 -11.71
CA ALA A 30 -13.20 -19.04 -12.42
C ALA A 30 -13.29 -17.69 -11.69
N PRO A 31 -13.18 -16.54 -12.41
CA PRO A 31 -13.13 -15.21 -11.81
C PRO A 31 -14.21 -14.94 -10.77
N GLU A 32 -15.44 -15.39 -11.04
CA GLU A 32 -16.58 -15.24 -10.11
C GLU A 32 -16.36 -15.94 -8.75
N LYS A 33 -15.62 -17.06 -8.74
CA LYS A 33 -15.34 -17.80 -7.51
C LYS A 33 -14.18 -17.13 -6.73
N GLN A 34 -13.17 -16.62 -7.45
CA GLN A 34 -12.13 -15.81 -6.85
C GLN A 34 -12.73 -14.57 -6.18
N GLU A 35 -13.55 -13.82 -6.90
CA GLU A 35 -14.21 -12.61 -6.42
C GLU A 35 -15.06 -12.86 -5.17
N LYS A 36 -15.86 -13.95 -5.16
CA LYS A 36 -16.67 -14.32 -3.99
C LYS A 36 -15.82 -14.60 -2.76
N LEU A 37 -14.71 -15.32 -2.92
CA LEU A 37 -13.81 -15.61 -1.79
C LEU A 37 -13.10 -14.35 -1.32
N LEU A 38 -12.55 -13.55 -2.23
CA LEU A 38 -11.85 -12.32 -1.89
C LEU A 38 -12.79 -11.30 -1.25
N SER A 39 -14.01 -11.11 -1.78
CA SER A 39 -15.01 -10.23 -1.19
C SER A 39 -15.42 -10.65 0.23
N ALA A 40 -15.59 -11.96 0.47
CA ALA A 40 -15.86 -12.47 1.81
C ALA A 40 -14.68 -12.27 2.76
N ALA A 41 -13.44 -12.44 2.26
CA ALA A 41 -12.23 -12.23 3.04
C ALA A 41 -12.05 -10.75 3.40
N VAL A 42 -12.23 -9.85 2.43
CA VAL A 42 -12.20 -8.39 2.65
C VAL A 42 -13.19 -8.00 3.75
N ARG A 43 -14.46 -8.44 3.67
CA ARG A 43 -15.43 -8.18 4.74
C ARG A 43 -14.97 -8.73 6.09
N GLY A 44 -14.44 -9.97 6.08
CA GLY A 44 -13.94 -10.60 7.30
C GLY A 44 -12.86 -9.80 8.01
N PHE A 45 -11.93 -9.20 7.27
CA PHE A 45 -10.81 -8.43 7.82
C PHE A 45 -11.13 -6.95 8.02
N THR A 46 -12.11 -6.38 7.32
CA THR A 46 -12.52 -4.99 7.50
C THR A 46 -13.53 -4.80 8.64
N GLU A 47 -14.34 -5.83 8.95
CA GLU A 47 -15.30 -5.78 10.04
C GLU A 47 -14.68 -6.06 11.42
N ARG A 48 -13.56 -6.79 11.47
CA ARG A 48 -12.94 -7.27 12.72
C ARG A 48 -11.43 -7.15 12.67
N PRO A 49 -10.77 -7.00 13.84
CA PRO A 49 -9.32 -7.15 13.92
C PRO A 49 -8.85 -8.50 13.36
N TYR A 50 -7.63 -8.53 12.83
CA TYR A 50 -7.05 -9.75 12.24
C TYR A 50 -7.20 -10.98 13.13
N ASN A 51 -6.93 -10.84 14.44
CA ASN A 51 -6.97 -11.94 15.40
C ASN A 51 -8.37 -12.55 15.55
N GLU A 52 -9.42 -11.75 15.37
CA GLU A 52 -10.83 -12.16 15.47
C GLU A 52 -11.42 -12.65 14.14
N ALA A 53 -10.76 -12.38 13.02
CA ALA A 53 -11.19 -12.85 11.72
C ALA A 53 -11.08 -14.38 11.63
N SER A 54 -12.11 -15.05 11.11
CA SER A 54 -12.25 -16.51 11.09
C SER A 54 -12.40 -17.07 9.69
N ILE A 55 -11.51 -17.99 9.31
CA ILE A 55 -11.62 -18.75 8.05
C ILE A 55 -13.00 -19.39 7.91
N ASN A 56 -13.55 -19.97 8.99
CA ASN A 56 -14.86 -20.63 8.93
C ASN A 56 -15.99 -19.67 8.53
N ARG A 57 -15.91 -18.41 8.97
CA ARG A 57 -16.88 -17.39 8.58
C ARG A 57 -16.67 -16.98 7.12
N ILE A 58 -15.43 -16.75 6.72
CA ILE A 58 -15.07 -16.36 5.36
C ILE A 58 -15.52 -17.41 4.34
N VAL A 59 -15.20 -18.69 4.55
CA VAL A 59 -15.60 -19.75 3.59
C VAL A 59 -17.09 -19.97 3.53
N ARG A 60 -17.80 -19.84 4.66
CA ARG A 60 -19.27 -19.93 4.70
C ARG A 60 -19.91 -18.79 3.90
N GLU A 61 -19.40 -17.58 4.03
CA GLU A 61 -19.87 -16.39 3.33
C GLU A 61 -19.54 -16.45 1.82
N ALA A 62 -18.37 -16.97 1.48
CA ALA A 62 -17.97 -17.22 0.10
C ALA A 62 -18.72 -18.40 -0.56
N GLY A 63 -19.43 -19.20 0.23
CA GLY A 63 -20.15 -20.38 -0.27
C GLY A 63 -19.22 -21.50 -0.75
N ILE A 64 -18.01 -21.64 -0.16
CA ILE A 64 -17.05 -22.69 -0.50
C ILE A 64 -16.85 -23.69 0.67
N PRO A 65 -16.57 -24.97 0.37
CA PRO A 65 -16.17 -25.92 1.40
C PRO A 65 -14.87 -25.48 2.08
N ARG A 66 -14.76 -25.71 3.41
CA ARG A 66 -13.53 -25.39 4.16
C ARG A 66 -12.29 -26.07 3.58
N GLY A 67 -12.39 -27.31 3.10
CA GLY A 67 -11.27 -28.02 2.48
C GLY A 67 -10.77 -27.33 1.22
N SER A 68 -11.65 -26.71 0.44
CA SER A 68 -11.27 -25.96 -0.76
C SER A 68 -10.42 -24.72 -0.41
N PHE A 69 -10.65 -24.08 0.73
CA PHE A 69 -9.83 -22.97 1.20
C PHE A 69 -8.35 -23.36 1.28
N TYR A 70 -8.04 -24.50 1.90
CA TYR A 70 -6.67 -24.98 2.07
C TYR A 70 -6.00 -25.48 0.79
N MET A 71 -6.78 -25.63 -0.29
CA MET A 71 -6.22 -25.81 -1.64
C MET A 71 -5.78 -24.49 -2.26
N TYR A 72 -6.28 -23.34 -1.78
CA TYR A 72 -6.02 -22.00 -2.31
C TYR A 72 -4.97 -21.26 -1.50
N PHE A 73 -5.12 -21.27 -0.19
CA PHE A 73 -4.28 -20.58 0.78
C PHE A 73 -3.91 -21.54 1.92
N ARG A 74 -2.66 -21.48 2.40
CA ARG A 74 -2.18 -22.34 3.49
C ARG A 74 -2.95 -22.09 4.79
N ASP A 75 -3.21 -20.81 5.10
CA ASP A 75 -3.84 -20.34 6.32
C ASP A 75 -4.46 -18.95 6.16
N LYS A 76 -4.97 -18.40 7.24
CA LYS A 76 -5.58 -17.06 7.28
C LYS A 76 -4.59 -15.96 6.92
N GLU A 77 -3.36 -16.14 7.31
CA GLU A 77 -2.27 -15.21 7.11
C GLU A 77 -1.91 -15.10 5.64
N ASP A 78 -1.84 -16.22 4.93
CA ASP A 78 -1.60 -16.29 3.49
C ASP A 78 -2.63 -15.49 2.70
N LEU A 79 -3.89 -15.67 3.05
CA LEU A 79 -4.99 -14.90 2.46
C LEU A 79 -4.89 -13.41 2.79
N PHE A 80 -4.53 -13.07 4.02
CA PHE A 80 -4.39 -11.69 4.46
C PHE A 80 -3.26 -10.97 3.72
N HIS A 81 -2.09 -11.61 3.61
CA HIS A 81 -0.95 -11.09 2.85
C HIS A 81 -1.31 -10.85 1.38
N TYR A 82 -1.93 -11.84 0.75
CA TYR A 82 -2.39 -11.71 -0.62
C TYR A 82 -3.28 -10.47 -0.81
N LEU A 83 -4.26 -10.27 0.08
CA LEU A 83 -5.13 -9.10 0.01
C LEU A 83 -4.39 -7.77 0.20
N MET A 84 -3.42 -7.73 1.10
CA MET A 84 -2.61 -6.53 1.34
C MET A 84 -1.72 -6.21 0.14
N GLU A 85 -1.08 -7.22 -0.46
CA GLU A 85 -0.28 -7.08 -1.67
C GLU A 85 -1.12 -6.57 -2.86
N GLU A 86 -2.30 -7.14 -3.08
CA GLU A 86 -3.22 -6.67 -4.12
C GLU A 86 -3.61 -5.21 -3.92
N SER A 87 -3.92 -4.82 -2.68
CA SER A 87 -4.27 -3.42 -2.36
C SER A 87 -3.12 -2.45 -2.59
N ILE A 88 -1.89 -2.86 -2.26
CA ILE A 88 -0.69 -2.08 -2.52
C ILE A 88 -0.46 -1.95 -4.03
N ASN A 89 -0.62 -3.03 -4.79
CA ASN A 89 -0.48 -3.01 -6.24
C ASN A 89 -1.49 -2.08 -6.91
N GLU A 90 -2.75 -2.09 -6.48
CA GLU A 90 -3.76 -1.14 -6.96
C GLU A 90 -3.39 0.31 -6.64
N MET A 91 -2.91 0.57 -5.42
CA MET A 91 -2.45 1.90 -5.02
C MET A 91 -1.27 2.36 -5.88
N LEU A 92 -0.31 1.48 -6.15
CA LEU A 92 0.84 1.78 -7.01
C LEU A 92 0.42 2.09 -8.45
N MET A 93 -0.56 1.35 -9.02
CA MET A 93 -1.09 1.66 -10.35
C MET A 93 -1.70 3.07 -10.42
N VAL A 94 -2.48 3.44 -9.41
CA VAL A 94 -3.05 4.79 -9.32
C VAL A 94 -1.94 5.84 -9.20
N PHE A 95 -0.92 5.57 -8.38
CA PHE A 95 0.20 6.49 -8.21
C PHE A 95 1.03 6.66 -9.49
N GLU A 96 1.26 5.59 -10.25
CA GLU A 96 1.91 5.66 -11.56
C GLU A 96 1.13 6.57 -12.54
N GLU A 97 -0.21 6.45 -12.56
CA GLU A 97 -1.06 7.29 -13.40
C GLU A 97 -0.97 8.76 -12.97
N VAL A 98 -1.07 9.03 -11.67
CA VAL A 98 -0.89 10.38 -11.12
C VAL A 98 0.49 10.93 -11.48
N LEU A 99 1.55 10.16 -11.29
CA LEU A 99 2.93 10.57 -11.58
C LEU A 99 3.11 10.91 -13.06
N ARG A 100 2.60 10.09 -13.98
CA ARG A 100 2.61 10.38 -15.41
C ARG A 100 1.83 11.66 -15.74
N SER A 101 0.68 11.87 -15.10
CA SER A 101 -0.13 13.10 -15.30
C SER A 101 0.59 14.37 -14.86
N GLN A 102 1.53 14.25 -13.92
CA GLN A 102 2.39 15.34 -13.43
C GLN A 102 3.73 15.43 -14.19
N GLY A 103 3.85 14.78 -15.37
CA GLY A 103 5.08 14.81 -16.16
C GLY A 103 6.28 14.14 -15.50
N GLY A 104 6.05 13.21 -14.57
CA GLY A 104 7.08 12.53 -13.82
C GLY A 104 7.66 13.33 -12.64
N ASP A 105 7.09 14.50 -12.32
CA ASP A 105 7.48 15.27 -11.12
C ASP A 105 6.94 14.61 -9.86
N ILE A 106 7.81 13.89 -9.15
CA ILE A 106 7.44 13.18 -7.94
C ILE A 106 6.98 14.11 -6.81
N PHE A 107 7.52 15.34 -6.76
CA PHE A 107 7.12 16.33 -5.76
C PHE A 107 5.76 16.95 -6.04
N ALA A 108 5.32 16.97 -7.30
CA ALA A 108 3.96 17.36 -7.69
C ALA A 108 2.98 16.18 -7.57
N ALA A 109 3.43 14.97 -7.87
CA ALA A 109 2.59 13.76 -7.83
C ALA A 109 2.16 13.36 -6.42
N LEU A 110 3.02 13.52 -5.41
CA LEU A 110 2.71 13.13 -4.03
C LEU A 110 1.54 13.93 -3.43
N PRO A 111 1.48 15.29 -3.53
CA PRO A 111 0.30 16.04 -3.12
C PRO A 111 -0.95 15.68 -3.91
N ALA A 112 -0.83 15.49 -5.23
CA ALA A 112 -1.96 15.10 -6.08
C ALA A 112 -2.50 13.70 -5.68
N MET A 113 -1.62 12.76 -5.33
CA MET A 113 -2.02 11.47 -4.79
C MET A 113 -2.72 11.60 -3.45
N TYR A 114 -2.22 12.44 -2.54
CA TYR A 114 -2.88 12.72 -1.26
C TYR A 114 -4.31 13.23 -1.48
N ASP A 115 -4.50 14.21 -2.37
CA ASP A 115 -5.80 14.76 -2.71
C ASP A 115 -6.73 13.70 -3.35
N HIS A 116 -6.16 12.82 -4.19
CA HIS A 116 -6.88 11.67 -4.75
C HIS A 116 -7.37 10.72 -3.65
N LEU A 117 -6.52 10.40 -2.68
CA LEU A 117 -6.88 9.57 -1.53
C LEU A 117 -8.03 10.17 -0.70
N GLN A 118 -7.96 11.49 -0.46
CA GLN A 118 -8.99 12.21 0.27
C GLN A 118 -10.34 12.23 -0.47
N SER A 119 -10.33 12.45 -1.78
CA SER A 119 -11.56 12.50 -2.60
C SER A 119 -12.30 11.18 -2.61
N ARG A 120 -11.58 10.06 -2.65
CA ARG A 120 -12.18 8.72 -2.64
C ARG A 120 -12.74 8.29 -1.28
N ARG A 121 -12.28 8.86 -0.18
CA ARG A 121 -12.87 8.61 1.15
C ARG A 121 -14.36 8.95 1.21
N SER A 122 -14.78 9.98 0.50
CA SER A 122 -16.15 10.48 0.52
C SER A 122 -17.08 9.72 -0.44
N ALA A 123 -16.52 9.15 -1.50
CA ALA A 123 -17.31 8.71 -2.65
C ALA A 123 -17.73 7.24 -2.61
N ASP A 124 -16.95 6.36 -1.99
CA ASP A 124 -17.28 4.93 -2.06
C ASP A 124 -16.70 4.12 -0.91
N ARG A 125 -17.59 3.49 -0.16
CA ARG A 125 -17.29 2.34 0.71
C ARG A 125 -17.20 1.04 -0.10
N SER A 126 -17.11 1.11 -1.42
CA SER A 126 -16.84 -0.07 -2.22
C SER A 126 -15.43 -0.54 -1.87
N LEU A 127 -15.33 -1.83 -1.67
CA LEU A 127 -14.20 -2.56 -1.12
C LEU A 127 -12.99 -2.64 -2.08
N GLY A 128 -12.72 -1.60 -2.87
CA GLY A 128 -11.50 -1.45 -3.66
C GLY A 128 -10.28 -1.22 -2.77
N GLY A 129 -9.12 -1.61 -3.25
CA GLY A 129 -7.88 -1.80 -2.50
C GLY A 129 -7.56 -0.79 -1.39
N MET A 130 -7.70 0.51 -1.64
CA MET A 130 -7.41 1.54 -0.63
C MET A 130 -8.43 1.63 0.49
N GLY A 131 -9.71 1.46 0.18
CA GLY A 131 -10.77 1.45 1.20
C GLY A 131 -10.62 0.25 2.12
N MET A 132 -10.26 -0.90 1.57
CA MET A 132 -9.94 -2.11 2.30
C MET A 132 -8.70 -1.90 3.18
N MET A 133 -7.60 -1.41 2.63
CA MET A 133 -6.37 -1.15 3.37
C MET A 133 -6.61 -0.21 4.56
N SER A 134 -7.29 0.91 4.33
CA SER A 134 -7.67 1.86 5.40
C SER A 134 -8.47 1.18 6.50
N ALA A 135 -9.50 0.40 6.14
CA ALA A 135 -10.34 -0.27 7.12
C ALA A 135 -9.58 -1.34 7.93
N ILE A 136 -8.71 -2.10 7.28
CA ILE A 136 -7.87 -3.10 7.94
C ILE A 136 -6.89 -2.43 8.89
N VAL A 137 -6.16 -1.41 8.42
CA VAL A 137 -5.15 -0.75 9.24
C VAL A 137 -5.77 -0.07 10.44
N ASN A 138 -6.93 0.58 10.28
CA ASN A 138 -7.63 1.24 11.39
C ASN A 138 -8.10 0.28 12.49
N ARG A 139 -8.23 -1.00 12.19
CA ARG A 139 -8.65 -2.03 13.16
C ARG A 139 -7.49 -2.79 13.80
N ASN A 140 -6.27 -2.57 13.33
CA ASN A 140 -5.10 -3.31 13.79
C ASN A 140 -4.01 -2.34 14.25
N ASP A 141 -3.89 -2.13 15.56
CA ASP A 141 -2.97 -1.17 16.19
C ASP A 141 -1.50 -1.38 15.75
N GLY A 142 -1.10 -2.63 15.52
CA GLY A 142 0.24 -2.94 15.02
C GLY A 142 0.51 -2.33 13.64
N LEU A 143 -0.47 -2.36 12.74
CA LEU A 143 -0.36 -1.75 11.40
C LEU A 143 -0.39 -0.22 11.48
N GLN A 144 -1.17 0.36 12.39
CA GLN A 144 -1.22 1.81 12.60
C GLN A 144 0.14 2.39 13.02
N LYS A 145 0.93 1.64 13.77
CA LYS A 145 2.24 2.07 14.31
C LYS A 145 3.42 1.85 13.34
N GLY A 146 3.14 1.83 12.05
CA GLY A 146 4.17 1.69 11.01
C GLY A 146 4.27 0.30 10.38
N GLY A 147 3.48 -0.67 10.84
CA GLY A 147 3.47 -2.03 10.28
C GLY A 147 3.05 -2.10 8.81
N LEU A 148 2.42 -1.03 8.27
CA LEU A 148 2.15 -0.95 6.82
C LEU A 148 3.43 -0.96 5.99
N LEU A 149 4.52 -0.34 6.49
CA LEU A 149 5.81 -0.32 5.78
C LEU A 149 6.40 -1.72 5.60
N GLU A 150 6.02 -2.67 6.45
CA GLU A 150 6.49 -4.06 6.37
C GLU A 150 5.89 -4.82 5.18
N PHE A 151 4.70 -4.40 4.69
CA PHE A 151 4.10 -4.93 3.45
C PHE A 151 4.68 -4.30 2.19
N LEU A 152 5.34 -3.15 2.31
CA LEU A 152 5.95 -2.51 1.16
C LEU A 152 7.28 -3.19 0.86
N ASP A 153 7.40 -3.73 -0.34
CA ASP A 153 8.68 -4.12 -0.89
C ASP A 153 9.31 -2.90 -1.59
N PRO A 154 10.34 -2.25 -0.98
CA PRO A 154 10.94 -1.06 -1.55
C PRO A 154 11.53 -1.33 -2.94
N ASP A 155 12.09 -2.52 -3.19
CA ASP A 155 12.70 -2.85 -4.48
C ASP A 155 11.66 -3.00 -5.58
N HIS A 156 10.51 -3.60 -5.25
CA HIS A 156 9.37 -3.69 -6.16
C HIS A 156 8.81 -2.30 -6.51
N ILE A 157 8.62 -1.45 -5.50
CA ILE A 157 8.13 -0.07 -5.70
C ILE A 157 9.11 0.73 -6.56
N LEU A 158 10.41 0.67 -6.25
CA LEU A 158 11.44 1.38 -6.98
C LEU A 158 11.46 0.99 -8.45
N LYS A 159 11.48 -0.30 -8.75
CA LYS A 159 11.47 -0.81 -10.12
C LYS A 159 10.27 -0.30 -10.93
N ARG A 160 9.11 -0.16 -10.30
CA ARG A 160 7.92 0.41 -10.93
C ARG A 160 8.02 1.91 -11.14
N MET A 161 8.59 2.64 -10.18
CA MET A 161 8.69 4.11 -10.21
C MET A 161 9.79 4.62 -11.13
N GLU A 162 10.91 3.90 -11.29
CA GLU A 162 12.03 4.30 -12.14
C GLU A 162 11.60 4.70 -13.55
N GLY A 163 10.66 3.96 -14.16
CA GLY A 163 10.14 4.25 -15.49
C GLY A 163 9.11 5.39 -15.56
N CYS A 164 8.71 5.94 -14.44
CA CYS A 164 7.65 6.96 -14.34
C CYS A 164 8.15 8.31 -13.85
N VAL A 165 9.26 8.33 -13.09
CA VAL A 165 9.89 9.55 -12.59
C VAL A 165 10.69 10.22 -13.70
N ASN A 166 10.58 11.55 -13.81
CA ASN A 166 11.40 12.34 -14.71
C ASN A 166 12.74 12.69 -14.00
N PRO A 167 13.85 12.09 -14.43
CA PRO A 167 15.15 12.31 -13.78
C PRO A 167 15.68 13.75 -13.94
N ASP A 168 15.24 14.46 -14.98
CA ASP A 168 15.67 15.85 -15.25
C ASP A 168 15.19 16.85 -14.17
N LEU A 169 14.21 16.43 -13.35
CA LEU A 169 13.67 17.25 -12.27
C LEU A 169 14.39 17.03 -10.93
N LEU A 170 15.39 16.14 -10.90
CA LEU A 170 16.15 15.75 -9.73
C LEU A 170 17.63 16.13 -9.88
N ASP A 171 18.32 16.48 -8.79
CA ASP A 171 19.80 16.71 -8.76
C ASP A 171 20.50 15.34 -8.64
N LEU A 172 20.54 14.59 -9.73
CA LEU A 172 21.21 13.29 -9.80
C LEU A 172 22.67 13.50 -10.24
N ARG A 173 23.61 13.03 -9.43
CA ARG A 173 25.05 13.13 -9.68
C ARG A 173 25.71 11.77 -9.87
N GLU A 174 25.17 10.76 -9.19
CA GLU A 174 25.63 9.39 -9.24
C GLU A 174 24.50 8.47 -9.72
N PRO A 175 24.81 7.31 -10.33
CA PRO A 175 23.80 6.39 -10.84
C PRO A 175 22.80 5.91 -9.79
N GLU A 176 23.23 5.82 -8.52
CA GLU A 176 22.41 5.32 -7.41
C GLU A 176 21.52 6.39 -6.77
N ASP A 177 21.67 7.67 -7.13
CA ASP A 177 20.97 8.79 -6.48
C ASP A 177 19.47 8.68 -6.61
N LEU A 178 18.95 8.29 -7.78
CA LEU A 178 17.52 8.10 -7.98
C LEU A 178 16.95 7.06 -7.01
N ASN A 179 17.63 5.92 -6.88
CA ASN A 179 17.22 4.85 -5.96
C ASN A 179 17.23 5.34 -4.51
N CYS A 180 18.28 6.06 -4.10
CA CYS A 180 18.39 6.65 -2.76
C CYS A 180 17.26 7.66 -2.48
N ILE A 181 16.99 8.56 -3.42
CA ILE A 181 15.91 9.55 -3.29
C ILE A 181 14.54 8.86 -3.13
N LEU A 182 14.24 7.88 -3.99
CA LEU A 182 12.97 7.16 -3.93
C LEU A 182 12.81 6.38 -2.62
N ARG A 183 13.87 5.70 -2.14
CA ARG A 183 13.86 5.03 -0.83
C ARG A 183 13.60 6.01 0.32
N MET A 184 14.27 7.15 0.33
CA MET A 184 14.03 8.18 1.34
C MET A 184 12.59 8.69 1.30
N LEU A 185 12.04 8.93 0.09
CA LEU A 185 10.65 9.36 -0.07
C LEU A 185 9.66 8.30 0.42
N ILE A 186 9.88 7.02 0.14
CA ILE A 186 9.04 5.94 0.66
C ILE A 186 8.98 6.00 2.19
N VAL A 187 10.11 6.04 2.86
CA VAL A 187 10.19 6.02 4.33
C VAL A 187 9.57 7.28 4.95
N LEU A 188 9.80 8.45 4.37
CA LEU A 188 9.35 9.73 4.92
C LEU A 188 7.89 10.06 4.57
N ILE A 189 7.46 9.73 3.35
CA ILE A 189 6.19 10.20 2.82
C ILE A 189 5.06 9.19 3.03
N VAL A 190 5.34 7.89 2.98
CA VAL A 190 4.30 6.86 3.17
C VAL A 190 3.55 7.02 4.50
N PRO A 191 4.20 7.29 5.65
CA PRO A 191 3.48 7.54 6.90
C PRO A 191 2.54 8.76 6.84
N ILE A 192 2.95 9.83 6.12
CA ILE A 192 2.12 11.03 5.94
C ILE A 192 0.95 10.73 5.00
N MET A 193 1.21 10.02 3.90
CA MET A 193 0.18 9.56 2.98
C MET A 193 -0.83 8.65 3.66
N TYR A 194 -0.35 7.81 4.57
CA TYR A 194 -1.20 6.93 5.37
C TYR A 194 -2.22 7.73 6.21
N ASN A 195 -1.82 8.87 6.79
CA ASN A 195 -2.76 9.74 7.49
C ASN A 195 -3.89 10.23 6.56
N GLY A 196 -3.61 10.39 5.27
CA GLY A 196 -4.61 10.76 4.26
C GLY A 196 -5.73 9.73 4.06
N ILE A 197 -5.50 8.46 4.37
CA ILE A 197 -6.51 7.39 4.25
C ILE A 197 -7.24 7.09 5.57
N ARG A 198 -6.85 7.71 6.69
CA ARG A 198 -7.53 7.51 7.99
C ARG A 198 -8.90 8.16 8.01
N PRO A 199 -9.87 7.62 8.79
CA PRO A 199 -11.19 8.23 8.96
C PRO A 199 -11.14 9.64 9.54
N GLU A 200 -10.22 9.86 10.47
CA GLU A 200 -9.96 11.14 11.12
C GLU A 200 -8.65 11.71 10.56
N THR A 201 -8.73 12.63 9.62
CA THR A 201 -7.57 13.37 9.13
C THR A 201 -7.47 14.70 9.83
N ASP A 202 -6.27 15.06 10.27
CA ASP A 202 -5.93 16.40 10.68
C ASP A 202 -5.97 17.32 9.44
N PRO A 203 -6.72 18.43 9.45
CA PRO A 203 -6.68 19.41 8.36
C PRO A 203 -5.27 19.91 8.03
N GLU A 204 -4.35 19.86 9.00
CA GLU A 204 -2.95 20.25 8.82
C GLU A 204 -2.10 19.18 8.10
N ASP A 205 -2.56 17.94 7.95
CA ASP A 205 -1.75 16.86 7.37
C ASP A 205 -1.34 17.17 5.92
N ARG A 206 -2.23 17.83 5.17
CA ARG A 206 -1.94 18.28 3.79
C ARG A 206 -0.84 19.35 3.76
N GLU A 207 -0.90 20.31 4.69
CA GLU A 207 0.11 21.36 4.83
C GLU A 207 1.46 20.79 5.31
N LYS A 208 1.44 19.86 6.25
CA LYS A 208 2.63 19.12 6.71
C LYS A 208 3.31 18.37 5.55
N LEU A 209 2.51 17.72 4.69
CA LEU A 209 3.01 17.05 3.49
C LEU A 209 3.69 18.04 2.54
N GLU A 210 3.03 19.14 2.21
CA GLU A 210 3.60 20.18 1.33
C GLU A 210 4.90 20.75 1.89
N ARG A 211 4.92 21.02 3.19
CA ARG A 211 6.10 21.54 3.86
C ARG A 211 7.28 20.57 3.82
N ALA A 212 7.02 19.29 4.08
CA ALA A 212 8.04 18.25 4.00
C ALA A 212 8.60 18.13 2.56
N LEU A 213 7.72 18.12 1.56
CA LEU A 213 8.11 18.04 0.15
C LEU A 213 8.89 19.26 -0.31
N GLU A 214 8.52 20.47 0.14
CA GLU A 214 9.27 21.68 -0.17
C GLU A 214 10.71 21.63 0.39
N ILE A 215 10.90 21.11 1.60
CA ILE A 215 12.22 20.93 2.21
C ILE A 215 13.04 19.93 1.40
N LEU A 216 12.44 18.79 1.05
CA LEU A 216 13.11 17.74 0.27
C LEU A 216 13.47 18.22 -1.14
N ARG A 217 12.55 18.94 -1.80
CA ARG A 217 12.78 19.49 -3.15
C ARG A 217 13.97 20.45 -3.19
N ARG A 218 14.18 21.25 -2.15
CA ARG A 218 15.35 22.14 -2.05
C ARG A 218 16.68 21.38 -1.96
N GLY A 219 16.67 20.15 -1.42
CA GLY A 219 17.84 19.30 -1.30
C GLY A 219 18.07 18.32 -2.44
N MET A 220 17.00 17.92 -3.14
CA MET A 220 17.01 16.83 -4.12
C MET A 220 16.57 17.26 -5.52
N GLY A 221 15.92 18.42 -5.65
CA GLY A 221 15.46 18.94 -6.94
C GLY A 221 16.60 19.53 -7.77
N ALA A 222 16.46 19.42 -9.09
CA ALA A 222 17.40 20.07 -10.02
C ALA A 222 17.46 21.57 -9.75
N LYS A 223 18.68 22.09 -9.63
CA LYS A 223 18.90 23.53 -9.49
C LYS A 223 18.59 24.17 -10.83
N THR A 224 17.58 25.01 -10.87
CA THR A 224 17.39 25.91 -12.02
C THR A 224 18.63 26.79 -12.12
N HIS A 225 19.53 26.49 -13.06
CA HIS A 225 20.57 27.44 -13.43
C HIS A 225 19.86 28.68 -13.99
N PRO A 226 20.08 29.87 -13.43
CA PRO A 226 19.67 31.10 -14.10
C PRO A 226 20.37 31.09 -15.45
N ALA A 227 19.56 31.11 -16.52
CA ALA A 227 20.09 31.23 -17.86
C ALA A 227 21.14 32.35 -17.87
N GLN A 228 22.38 32.02 -18.24
CA GLN A 228 23.39 32.99 -18.51
C GLN A 228 22.86 33.90 -19.60
N ARG A 229 22.46 35.09 -19.20
CA ARG A 229 22.17 36.17 -20.16
C ARG A 229 23.51 36.56 -20.78
N SER A 230 23.77 36.08 -21.97
CA SER A 230 24.78 36.63 -22.88
C SER A 230 24.22 37.87 -23.58
#